data_155fbb501b378b8636cc894114eb3b97
#
_entry.id   155fbb501b378b8636cc894114eb3b97
#
_cell.length_a   1.000
_cell.length_b   1.000
_cell.length_c   1.000
_cell.angle_alpha   90.00
_cell.angle_beta   90.00
_cell.angle_gamma   90.00
#
_symmetry.space_group_name_H-M   'P 1'
#
loop_
_entity.id
_entity.type
_entity.pdbx_description
1 polymer ?
#
loop_
_entity_poly.entity_id
_entity_poly.type
_entity_poly.pdbx_seq_one_letter_code
_entity_poly.pdbx_strand_id
1 'polypeptide(L)'
;MVYMAKTIIMNQKGEEVDRTSEDFDIAKEKNQDHKETINELPPRTDNVTTTKEEENGIDVNENINGENSGTSKKKMIAGLAIAMIMLLGIVAFYYFGIYKLKPKDPSDIVSFSTEYIPSFAPPKVFSTDLPLLEEPEQPRTEESPLNGLLFTKKEMDEMKTRRPVAVMINNHVQARPQSGLSSADIVFETNAESGITRYLAIFWSNAPEKVGSIRSLRQYYLEWLSEYDPILIHDGCAETDSPLTNACGNIYTYGTKDISTYGSWRLNDGVRFAPHNEYSSITNAWEYAKKMNWNTFPSISGWQFKKDASLEDRGQRTLVKLVFHKEINNNGLYDDTWTYDRPTNTYLRKVGNKIDIDQENNTQVSAKNVVIQQVQMSLAGDDHGRLVIKTI
;
A
#
# COMPACT_ATOMS: atom_id res chain seq x y z
N MET A 1 -11.50 -12.61 4.26
CA MET A 1 -10.24 -12.32 3.53
C MET A 1 -9.18 -13.33 3.93
N VAL A 2 -8.49 -13.88 2.95
CA VAL A 2 -7.24 -14.61 3.14
C VAL A 2 -6.10 -13.65 2.83
N TYR A 3 -5.16 -13.49 3.73
CA TYR A 3 -4.02 -12.59 3.55
C TYR A 3 -2.73 -13.38 3.43
N MET A 4 -2.00 -13.15 2.35
CA MET A 4 -0.73 -13.82 2.07
C MET A 4 0.40 -12.80 2.10
N ALA A 5 1.22 -12.85 3.13
CA ALA A 5 2.45 -12.08 3.19
C ALA A 5 3.61 -12.94 2.69
N LYS A 6 4.27 -12.49 1.63
CA LYS A 6 5.49 -13.13 1.13
C LYS A 6 6.69 -12.35 1.64
N THR A 7 7.31 -12.86 2.68
CA THR A 7 8.50 -12.26 3.31
C THR A 7 9.74 -13.15 3.14
N ILE A 8 10.92 -12.55 3.28
CA ILE A 8 12.18 -13.20 2.96
C ILE A 8 12.99 -13.43 4.22
N ILE A 9 13.63 -14.60 4.28
CA ILE A 9 14.86 -14.79 5.05
C ILE A 9 15.86 -15.47 4.12
N MET A 10 16.94 -14.76 3.73
CA MET A 10 18.05 -15.37 3.00
C MET A 10 19.29 -15.41 3.88
N ASN A 11 20.02 -16.54 3.86
CA ASN A 11 21.42 -16.51 4.23
C ASN A 11 22.26 -16.12 2.97
N GLN A 12 23.47 -15.63 3.18
CA GLN A 12 24.36 -15.17 2.10
C GLN A 12 24.77 -16.28 1.11
N LYS A 13 24.34 -17.53 1.32
CA LYS A 13 24.66 -18.70 0.46
C LYS A 13 23.47 -19.29 -0.27
N GLY A 14 22.26 -18.75 -0.09
CA GLY A 14 21.05 -19.24 -0.80
C GLY A 14 20.54 -20.59 -0.27
N GLU A 15 20.89 -20.99 0.95
CA GLU A 15 20.40 -22.21 1.57
C GLU A 15 19.16 -21.94 2.43
N GLU A 16 18.17 -22.81 2.31
CA GLU A 16 16.93 -22.75 3.08
C GLU A 16 17.22 -23.02 4.56
N VAL A 17 16.74 -22.16 5.44
CA VAL A 17 16.89 -22.33 6.89
C VAL A 17 15.52 -22.48 7.52
N ASP A 18 15.15 -23.68 7.86
CA ASP A 18 14.01 -23.98 8.73
C ASP A 18 14.36 -23.58 10.17
N ARG A 19 13.72 -22.52 10.72
CA ARG A 19 14.03 -22.02 12.07
C ARG A 19 12.79 -21.77 12.90
N THR A 20 12.75 -22.40 14.04
CA THR A 20 11.88 -22.07 15.17
C THR A 20 12.42 -20.84 15.92
N SER A 21 11.60 -20.22 16.77
CA SER A 21 11.91 -18.96 17.47
C SER A 21 13.19 -18.98 18.34
N GLU A 22 13.69 -20.15 18.71
CA GLU A 22 14.89 -20.34 19.55
C GLU A 22 16.20 -20.13 18.75
N ASP A 23 16.18 -20.28 17.43
CA ASP A 23 17.37 -20.14 16.58
C ASP A 23 17.76 -18.66 16.33
N PHE A 24 16.91 -17.69 16.68
CA PHE A 24 17.18 -16.27 16.46
C PHE A 24 18.25 -15.70 17.39
N ASP A 25 18.41 -16.23 18.59
CA ASP A 25 19.39 -15.72 19.56
C ASP A 25 20.80 -16.28 19.31
N ILE A 26 20.91 -17.50 18.78
CA ILE A 26 22.21 -18.15 18.48
C ILE A 26 22.93 -17.51 17.29
N ALA A 27 22.17 -16.91 16.34
CA ALA A 27 22.75 -16.25 15.18
C ALA A 27 23.43 -14.90 15.51
N LYS A 28 23.12 -14.29 16.66
CA LYS A 28 23.78 -13.05 17.12
C LYS A 28 25.19 -13.29 17.64
N GLU A 29 25.45 -14.43 18.26
CA GLU A 29 26.78 -14.74 18.81
C GLU A 29 27.83 -15.13 17.75
N LYS A 30 27.39 -15.79 16.66
CA LYS A 30 28.34 -16.25 15.61
C LYS A 30 28.79 -15.14 14.63
N ASN A 31 28.12 -13.98 14.59
CA ASN A 31 28.49 -12.86 13.70
C ASN A 31 29.53 -11.90 14.31
N GLN A 32 29.95 -12.10 15.57
CA GLN A 32 31.01 -11.29 16.17
C GLN A 32 32.44 -11.80 15.87
N ASP A 33 32.59 -13.07 15.53
CA ASP A 33 33.92 -13.70 15.32
C ASP A 33 34.45 -13.63 13.87
N HIS A 34 33.74 -12.99 12.92
CA HIS A 34 34.16 -12.91 11.52
C HIS A 34 34.49 -11.50 11.03
N LYS A 35 34.83 -10.55 11.94
CA LYS A 35 35.22 -9.19 11.59
C LYS A 35 36.73 -8.91 11.48
N GLU A 36 37.56 -9.91 11.64
CA GLU A 36 39.01 -9.78 11.51
C GLU A 36 39.57 -10.67 10.41
N THR A 37 39.38 -10.37 9.16
CA THR A 37 40.32 -10.71 8.07
C THR A 37 39.78 -10.23 6.71
N ILE A 38 39.81 -8.96 6.44
CA ILE A 38 39.89 -8.45 5.07
C ILE A 38 40.75 -7.16 5.11
N ASN A 39 42.06 -7.36 5.07
CA ASN A 39 43.00 -6.33 4.62
C ASN A 39 43.69 -6.86 3.38
N GLU A 40 43.89 -5.92 2.45
CA GLU A 40 44.79 -5.97 1.27
C GLU A 40 44.12 -6.37 -0.06
N LEU A 41 43.71 -5.30 -0.77
CA LEU A 41 43.73 -5.22 -2.24
C LEU A 41 44.50 -3.95 -2.66
N PRO A 42 45.38 -4.01 -3.68
CA PRO A 42 46.27 -2.92 -4.06
C PRO A 42 45.56 -1.78 -4.79
N PRO A 43 46.11 -0.54 -4.80
CA PRO A 43 45.46 0.62 -5.36
C PRO A 43 45.49 0.61 -6.89
N ARG A 44 44.34 0.93 -7.47
CA ARG A 44 44.14 1.13 -8.90
C ARG A 44 44.52 2.56 -9.25
N THR A 45 45.51 2.71 -10.10
CA THR A 45 45.92 3.98 -10.70
C THR A 45 44.97 4.36 -11.83
N ASP A 46 44.22 5.42 -11.66
CA ASP A 46 43.46 6.05 -12.74
C ASP A 46 44.16 7.36 -13.13
N ASN A 47 44.70 7.40 -14.36
CA ASN A 47 45.20 8.59 -15.02
C ASN A 47 44.01 9.50 -15.41
N VAL A 48 43.90 10.65 -14.79
CA VAL A 48 43.01 11.73 -15.24
C VAL A 48 43.83 12.78 -15.94
N THR A 49 43.59 12.91 -17.24
CA THR A 49 44.15 13.96 -18.09
C THR A 49 43.40 15.26 -17.87
N THR A 50 44.03 16.25 -17.31
CA THR A 50 43.51 17.62 -17.16
C THR A 50 43.74 18.40 -18.44
N THR A 51 42.70 18.85 -19.10
CA THR A 51 42.73 19.93 -20.10
C THR A 51 42.50 21.27 -19.40
N LYS A 52 43.46 22.14 -19.58
CA LYS A 52 43.43 23.55 -19.19
C LYS A 52 42.60 24.33 -20.20
N GLU A 53 41.66 25.13 -19.76
CA GLU A 53 41.11 26.24 -20.52
C GLU A 53 41.54 27.56 -19.88
N GLU A 54 41.89 28.51 -20.77
CA GLU A 54 42.58 29.77 -20.50
C GLU A 54 41.65 30.82 -19.88
N GLU A 55 42.18 31.53 -18.89
CA GLU A 55 41.69 32.82 -18.43
C GLU A 55 41.98 33.93 -19.46
N ASN A 56 40.95 34.66 -19.90
CA ASN A 56 41.11 35.96 -20.49
C ASN A 56 40.69 37.03 -19.51
N GLY A 57 41.69 37.74 -19.00
CA GLY A 57 41.56 38.92 -18.20
C GLY A 57 41.10 40.13 -19.04
N ILE A 58 40.28 40.95 -18.46
CA ILE A 58 40.07 42.33 -18.87
C ILE A 58 40.31 43.22 -17.65
N ASP A 59 41.45 43.91 -17.70
CA ASP A 59 41.78 45.07 -16.90
C ASP A 59 40.90 46.25 -17.29
N VAL A 60 40.27 46.94 -16.35
CA VAL A 60 39.92 48.36 -16.49
C VAL A 60 40.20 49.08 -15.18
N ASN A 61 41.18 49.91 -15.26
CA ASN A 61 41.62 50.89 -14.29
C ASN A 61 40.70 52.10 -14.19
N GLU A 62 40.67 52.73 -13.01
CA GLU A 62 40.53 54.18 -12.71
C GLU A 62 39.19 54.87 -12.96
N ASN A 63 38.67 55.68 -12.09
CA ASN A 63 39.24 56.83 -11.40
C ASN A 63 38.32 57.40 -10.31
N ILE A 64 38.95 58.03 -9.42
CA ILE A 64 38.60 58.73 -8.18
C ILE A 64 37.71 59.97 -8.39
N ASN A 65 36.98 60.30 -7.33
CA ASN A 65 36.54 61.60 -6.84
C ASN A 65 35.07 62.02 -7.06
N GLY A 66 34.44 62.30 -5.95
CA GLY A 66 33.25 63.17 -5.90
C GLY A 66 32.40 62.93 -4.66
N GLU A 67 32.64 63.74 -3.66
CA GLU A 67 31.81 63.89 -2.46
C GLU A 67 30.30 64.04 -2.80
N ASN A 68 29.47 63.31 -2.12
CA ASN A 68 28.11 63.77 -1.84
C ASN A 68 27.55 63.12 -0.56
N SER A 69 27.60 63.85 0.53
CA SER A 69 27.15 63.45 1.84
C SER A 69 25.63 63.41 2.03
N GLY A 70 24.85 63.56 0.97
CA GLY A 70 23.41 63.54 0.98
C GLY A 70 22.73 62.18 0.73
N THR A 71 23.45 61.24 0.13
CA THR A 71 22.90 59.91 -0.31
C THR A 71 22.90 58.86 0.79
N SER A 72 23.71 59.03 1.83
CA SER A 72 23.81 58.06 2.95
C SER A 72 22.54 58.00 3.79
N LYS A 73 21.98 59.18 4.14
CA LYS A 73 20.74 59.21 4.97
C LYS A 73 19.51 58.65 4.25
N LYS A 74 19.39 58.89 2.92
CA LYS A 74 18.26 58.29 2.12
C LYS A 74 18.38 56.78 1.97
N LYS A 75 19.61 56.28 1.80
CA LYS A 75 19.85 54.80 1.74
C LYS A 75 19.62 54.15 3.09
N MET A 76 19.98 54.81 4.19
CA MET A 76 19.73 54.30 5.55
C MET A 76 18.24 54.27 5.88
N ILE A 77 17.48 55.31 5.48
CA ILE A 77 16.03 55.36 5.68
C ILE A 77 15.31 54.29 4.84
N ALA A 78 15.76 54.09 3.59
CA ALA A 78 15.22 53.03 2.74
C ALA A 78 15.53 51.62 3.29
N GLY A 79 16.74 51.41 3.82
CA GLY A 79 17.12 50.17 4.47
C GLY A 79 16.27 49.84 5.71
N LEU A 80 16.01 50.88 6.54
CA LEU A 80 15.13 50.77 7.74
C LEU A 80 13.68 50.48 7.33
N ALA A 81 13.17 51.10 6.27
CA ALA A 81 11.81 50.82 5.78
C ALA A 81 11.68 49.39 5.27
N ILE A 82 12.64 48.85 4.53
CA ILE A 82 12.67 47.45 4.06
C ILE A 82 12.77 46.49 5.25
N ALA A 83 13.59 46.76 6.23
CA ALA A 83 13.71 45.97 7.45
C ALA A 83 12.38 45.93 8.24
N MET A 84 11.68 47.05 8.32
CA MET A 84 10.39 47.13 9.00
C MET A 84 9.29 46.36 8.25
N ILE A 85 9.27 46.40 6.90
CA ILE A 85 8.35 45.63 6.08
C ILE A 85 8.61 44.12 6.25
N MET A 86 9.86 43.70 6.27
CA MET A 86 10.21 42.28 6.51
C MET A 86 9.79 41.83 7.91
N LEU A 87 10.02 42.68 8.95
CA LEU A 87 9.58 42.38 10.33
C LEU A 87 8.05 42.22 10.40
N LEU A 88 7.30 43.12 9.76
CA LEU A 88 5.84 43.04 9.70
C LEU A 88 5.39 41.78 8.94
N GLY A 89 6.08 41.38 7.87
CA GLY A 89 5.86 40.13 7.15
C GLY A 89 6.07 38.88 8.02
N ILE A 90 7.15 38.88 8.81
CA ILE A 90 7.44 37.80 9.78
C ILE A 90 6.37 37.72 10.87
N VAL A 91 5.96 38.86 11.42
CA VAL A 91 4.90 38.93 12.45
C VAL A 91 3.55 38.46 11.86
N ALA A 92 3.22 38.88 10.64
CA ALA A 92 2.01 38.44 9.96
C ALA A 92 2.06 36.93 9.65
N PHE A 93 3.19 36.42 9.17
CA PHE A 93 3.37 34.98 8.94
C PHE A 93 3.24 34.16 10.23
N TYR A 94 3.85 34.63 11.33
CA TYR A 94 3.72 33.99 12.64
C TYR A 94 2.27 34.01 13.14
N TYR A 95 1.60 35.18 13.05
CA TYR A 95 0.23 35.33 13.50
C TYR A 95 -0.77 34.53 12.67
N PHE A 96 -0.70 34.62 11.35
CA PHE A 96 -1.65 33.92 10.47
C PHE A 96 -1.25 32.47 10.18
N GLY A 97 0.04 32.18 10.00
CA GLY A 97 0.51 30.84 9.65
C GLY A 97 0.65 29.90 10.85
N ILE A 98 1.11 30.40 11.98
CA ILE A 98 1.40 29.56 13.15
C ILE A 98 0.35 29.71 14.24
N TYR A 99 -0.03 30.93 14.56
CA TYR A 99 -0.94 31.18 15.69
C TYR A 99 -2.42 30.90 15.37
N LYS A 100 -2.91 31.36 14.20
CA LYS A 100 -4.30 31.08 13.77
C LYS A 100 -4.53 29.70 13.18
N LEU A 101 -3.49 29.05 12.65
CA LEU A 101 -3.57 27.68 12.13
C LEU A 101 -3.16 26.62 13.16
N LYS A 102 -2.92 26.98 14.42
CA LYS A 102 -2.82 25.95 15.46
C LYS A 102 -4.08 25.09 15.44
N PRO A 103 -3.96 23.75 15.34
CA PRO A 103 -5.09 22.87 15.59
C PRO A 103 -5.69 23.25 16.93
N LYS A 104 -7.01 23.41 16.98
CA LYS A 104 -7.71 23.57 18.26
C LYS A 104 -7.38 22.37 19.12
N ASP A 105 -7.08 22.63 20.40
CA ASP A 105 -6.84 21.57 21.37
C ASP A 105 -8.02 20.59 21.32
N PRO A 106 -7.81 19.27 21.36
CA PRO A 106 -8.91 18.29 21.40
C PRO A 106 -9.91 18.54 22.54
N SER A 107 -9.53 19.26 23.57
CA SER A 107 -10.41 19.71 24.65
C SER A 107 -11.42 20.81 24.27
N ASP A 108 -11.20 21.51 23.14
CA ASP A 108 -12.12 22.52 22.59
C ASP A 108 -13.20 21.92 21.66
N ILE A 109 -13.15 20.64 21.42
CA ILE A 109 -14.21 19.92 20.70
C ILE A 109 -15.33 19.67 21.70
N VAL A 110 -16.29 20.60 21.68
CA VAL A 110 -17.66 20.50 22.14
C VAL A 110 -17.93 19.32 23.08
N SER A 111 -18.10 19.65 24.37
CA SER A 111 -18.80 18.78 25.31
C SER A 111 -20.16 18.45 24.70
N PHE A 112 -20.34 17.22 24.21
CA PHE A 112 -21.68 16.73 23.95
C PHE A 112 -22.41 16.70 25.27
N SER A 113 -23.35 17.64 25.47
CA SER A 113 -24.29 17.52 26.55
C SER A 113 -25.06 16.21 26.32
N THR A 114 -24.99 15.32 27.26
CA THR A 114 -25.76 14.05 27.26
C THR A 114 -27.27 14.28 27.47
N GLU A 115 -27.73 15.50 27.31
CA GLU A 115 -29.13 15.87 27.48
C GLU A 115 -29.80 16.16 26.16
N TYR A 116 -29.91 15.23 25.29
CA TYR A 116 -31.00 15.07 24.32
C TYR A 116 -30.73 13.85 23.45
N ILE A 117 -31.06 12.70 23.96
CA ILE A 117 -31.45 11.59 23.09
C ILE A 117 -32.93 11.85 22.80
N PRO A 118 -33.32 12.31 21.60
CA PRO A 118 -34.70 12.27 21.23
C PRO A 118 -35.12 10.80 21.31
N SER A 119 -36.01 10.49 22.23
CA SER A 119 -36.75 9.23 22.18
C SER A 119 -37.44 9.21 20.83
N PHE A 120 -36.83 8.55 19.86
CA PHE A 120 -37.54 8.17 18.67
C PHE A 120 -38.56 7.16 19.13
N ALA A 121 -39.80 7.63 19.33
CA ALA A 121 -40.92 6.70 19.34
C ALA A 121 -40.77 5.85 18.09
N PRO A 122 -40.77 4.51 18.20
CA PRO A 122 -40.70 3.66 17.04
C PRO A 122 -41.76 4.16 16.05
N PRO A 123 -41.45 4.31 14.76
CA PRO A 123 -42.41 4.73 13.76
C PRO A 123 -43.63 3.83 13.97
N LYS A 124 -44.81 4.45 14.07
CA LYS A 124 -46.07 3.68 14.08
C LYS A 124 -46.03 2.79 12.86
N VAL A 125 -45.78 1.51 13.08
CA VAL A 125 -45.88 0.50 12.05
C VAL A 125 -47.35 0.57 11.58
N PHE A 126 -47.56 1.16 10.41
CA PHE A 126 -48.83 0.95 9.70
C PHE A 126 -48.80 -0.53 9.35
N SER A 127 -49.58 -1.28 10.10
CA SER A 127 -49.93 -2.65 9.77
C SER A 127 -50.68 -2.59 8.44
N THR A 128 -49.97 -2.70 7.34
CA THR A 128 -50.55 -3.17 6.10
C THR A 128 -50.67 -4.68 6.29
N ASP A 129 -51.87 -5.14 6.56
CA ASP A 129 -52.22 -6.56 6.66
C ASP A 129 -52.10 -7.29 5.30
N LEU A 130 -51.01 -7.13 4.64
CA LEU A 130 -50.54 -8.02 3.59
C LEU A 130 -49.41 -8.84 4.24
N PRO A 131 -49.58 -10.16 4.38
CA PRO A 131 -48.43 -11.00 4.73
C PRO A 131 -47.40 -10.79 3.63
N LEU A 132 -46.30 -10.08 3.94
CA LEU A 132 -45.07 -10.22 3.19
C LEU A 132 -44.78 -11.73 3.25
N LEU A 133 -45.00 -12.41 2.13
CA LEU A 133 -44.44 -13.73 1.91
C LEU A 133 -42.93 -13.53 1.93
N GLU A 134 -42.33 -13.59 3.13
CA GLU A 134 -40.90 -13.75 3.27
C GLU A 134 -40.57 -15.04 2.54
N GLU A 135 -39.93 -14.93 1.38
CA GLU A 135 -39.38 -16.10 0.73
C GLU A 135 -38.52 -16.82 1.78
N PRO A 136 -38.69 -18.12 1.99
CA PRO A 136 -37.92 -18.83 3.00
C PRO A 136 -36.43 -18.61 2.71
N GLU A 137 -35.69 -18.16 3.73
CA GLU A 137 -34.27 -17.87 3.62
C GLU A 137 -33.56 -19.11 3.08
N GLN A 138 -33.01 -18.99 1.87
CA GLN A 138 -32.36 -20.14 1.22
C GLN A 138 -31.12 -20.53 2.02
N PRO A 139 -30.87 -21.82 2.24
CA PRO A 139 -29.70 -22.24 2.98
C PRO A 139 -28.42 -21.85 2.26
N ARG A 140 -27.45 -21.34 3.00
CA ARG A 140 -26.11 -21.01 2.50
C ARG A 140 -25.23 -22.26 2.57
N THR A 141 -25.12 -22.96 1.45
CA THR A 141 -24.41 -24.25 1.34
C THR A 141 -23.27 -24.24 0.33
N GLU A 142 -23.23 -23.23 -0.55
CA GLU A 142 -22.23 -23.12 -1.60
C GLU A 142 -20.98 -22.39 -1.08
N GLU A 143 -19.88 -23.10 -0.96
CA GLU A 143 -18.61 -22.55 -0.46
C GLU A 143 -17.86 -21.82 -1.57
N SER A 144 -17.40 -20.58 -1.29
CA SER A 144 -16.51 -19.85 -2.20
C SER A 144 -15.12 -20.46 -2.22
N PRO A 145 -14.57 -20.78 -3.40
CA PRO A 145 -13.23 -21.35 -3.52
C PRO A 145 -12.11 -20.38 -3.17
N LEU A 146 -12.39 -19.07 -3.04
CA LEU A 146 -11.40 -18.03 -2.75
C LEU A 146 -11.25 -17.72 -1.26
N ASN A 147 -12.35 -17.76 -0.50
CA ASN A 147 -12.36 -17.29 0.89
C ASN A 147 -13.12 -18.18 1.87
N GLY A 148 -13.80 -19.24 1.39
CA GLY A 148 -14.54 -20.18 2.21
C GLY A 148 -15.85 -19.63 2.79
N LEU A 149 -16.33 -18.47 2.32
CA LEU A 149 -17.63 -17.97 2.70
C LEU A 149 -18.72 -18.80 2.05
N LEU A 150 -19.81 -19.03 2.80
CA LEU A 150 -20.95 -19.78 2.32
C LEU A 150 -21.98 -18.83 1.70
N PHE A 151 -22.49 -19.20 0.54
CA PHE A 151 -23.49 -18.50 -0.24
C PHE A 151 -24.71 -19.40 -0.48
N THR A 152 -25.84 -18.80 -0.80
CA THR A 152 -26.98 -19.55 -1.35
C THR A 152 -26.62 -20.01 -2.76
N LYS A 153 -27.34 -21.03 -3.25
CA LYS A 153 -27.16 -21.49 -4.63
C LYS A 153 -27.38 -20.37 -5.65
N LYS A 154 -28.38 -19.52 -5.43
CA LYS A 154 -28.68 -18.39 -6.32
C LYS A 154 -27.53 -17.38 -6.35
N GLU A 155 -27.02 -16.95 -5.19
CA GLU A 155 -25.88 -16.05 -5.09
C GLU A 155 -24.65 -16.65 -5.81
N MET A 156 -24.35 -17.92 -5.58
CA MET A 156 -23.22 -18.58 -6.20
C MET A 156 -23.37 -18.69 -7.73
N ASP A 157 -24.56 -19.01 -8.23
CA ASP A 157 -24.84 -19.07 -9.67
C ASP A 157 -24.65 -17.68 -10.32
N GLU A 158 -25.10 -16.61 -9.66
CA GLU A 158 -24.85 -15.24 -10.09
C GLU A 158 -23.33 -14.88 -10.06
N MET A 159 -22.62 -15.25 -9.01
CA MET A 159 -21.17 -15.01 -8.91
C MET A 159 -20.40 -15.74 -10.00
N LYS A 160 -20.80 -16.93 -10.41
CA LYS A 160 -20.17 -17.69 -11.51
C LYS A 160 -20.32 -17.05 -12.89
N THR A 161 -21.21 -16.06 -13.04
CA THR A 161 -21.34 -15.27 -14.27
C THR A 161 -20.31 -14.17 -14.40
N ARG A 162 -19.42 -14.04 -13.44
CA ARG A 162 -18.35 -13.01 -13.43
C ARG A 162 -17.00 -13.61 -13.03
N ARG A 163 -15.95 -13.03 -13.55
CA ARG A 163 -14.56 -13.42 -13.31
C ARG A 163 -14.02 -12.69 -12.09
N PRO A 164 -13.09 -13.27 -11.30
CA PRO A 164 -12.36 -12.52 -10.29
C PRO A 164 -11.66 -11.29 -10.88
N VAL A 165 -11.50 -10.25 -10.08
CA VAL A 165 -10.77 -9.04 -10.47
C VAL A 165 -9.56 -8.90 -9.56
N ALA A 166 -8.38 -8.78 -10.12
CA ALA A 166 -7.14 -8.54 -9.42
C ALA A 166 -6.75 -7.07 -9.55
N VAL A 167 -6.46 -6.42 -8.46
CA VAL A 167 -6.11 -4.99 -8.42
C VAL A 167 -4.74 -4.80 -7.77
N MET A 168 -3.84 -4.11 -8.46
CA MET A 168 -2.58 -3.67 -7.87
C MET A 168 -2.81 -2.46 -7.00
N ILE A 169 -2.72 -2.59 -5.68
CA ILE A 169 -3.00 -1.52 -4.72
C ILE A 169 -1.69 -0.99 -4.11
N ASN A 170 -1.56 0.32 -4.09
CA ASN A 170 -0.43 1.06 -3.56
C ASN A 170 -0.39 1.02 -2.03
N ASN A 171 0.78 0.72 -1.44
CA ASN A 171 0.97 0.81 0.00
C ASN A 171 1.93 1.93 0.42
N HIS A 172 2.30 2.83 -0.49
CA HIS A 172 3.08 4.01 -0.09
C HIS A 172 2.35 4.80 0.99
N VAL A 173 3.08 5.38 1.94
CA VAL A 173 2.48 6.11 3.08
C VAL A 173 1.54 7.25 2.66
N GLN A 174 1.80 7.88 1.50
CA GLN A 174 0.94 8.93 0.93
C GLN A 174 -0.35 8.38 0.26
N ALA A 175 -0.45 7.07 0.08
CA ALA A 175 -1.63 6.41 -0.46
C ALA A 175 -2.60 5.92 0.63
N ARG A 176 -2.16 5.93 1.89
CA ARG A 176 -2.94 5.42 3.02
C ARG A 176 -3.92 6.47 3.56
N PRO A 177 -5.10 6.06 4.07
CA PRO A 177 -5.65 4.71 4.07
C PRO A 177 -6.07 4.27 2.66
N GLN A 178 -6.01 2.96 2.39
CA GLN A 178 -6.48 2.37 1.15
C GLN A 178 -8.01 2.34 1.11
N SER A 179 -8.57 2.25 -0.10
CA SER A 179 -10.00 2.08 -0.34
C SER A 179 -10.30 0.66 -0.81
N GLY A 180 -11.27 0.01 -0.19
CA GLY A 180 -11.82 -1.28 -0.62
C GLY A 180 -10.96 -2.50 -0.29
N LEU A 181 -9.81 -2.35 0.38
CA LEU A 181 -8.90 -3.46 0.67
C LEU A 181 -9.55 -4.53 1.56
N SER A 182 -10.36 -4.13 2.54
CA SER A 182 -11.07 -5.04 3.46
C SER A 182 -12.12 -5.91 2.78
N SER A 183 -12.57 -5.51 1.57
CA SER A 183 -13.55 -6.25 0.77
C SER A 183 -12.94 -7.31 -0.13
N ALA A 184 -11.61 -7.40 -0.20
CA ALA A 184 -10.93 -8.41 -1.00
C ALA A 184 -11.13 -9.82 -0.43
N ASP A 185 -11.22 -10.81 -1.33
CA ASP A 185 -11.24 -12.23 -0.97
C ASP A 185 -9.84 -12.70 -0.57
N ILE A 186 -8.83 -12.32 -1.35
CA ILE A 186 -7.42 -12.67 -1.15
C ILE A 186 -6.57 -11.43 -1.34
N VAL A 187 -5.57 -11.25 -0.49
CA VAL A 187 -4.56 -10.19 -0.64
C VAL A 187 -3.17 -10.81 -0.53
N PHE A 188 -2.35 -10.56 -1.54
CA PHE A 188 -0.92 -10.81 -1.48
C PHE A 188 -0.19 -9.51 -1.16
N GLU A 189 0.74 -9.57 -0.24
CA GLU A 189 1.64 -8.46 0.04
C GLU A 189 3.09 -8.91 -0.03
N THR A 190 3.92 -8.11 -0.68
CA THR A 190 5.37 -8.27 -0.67
C THR A 190 6.06 -6.94 -1.01
N ASN A 191 7.38 -6.92 -0.86
CA ASN A 191 8.18 -5.79 -1.32
C ASN A 191 8.02 -5.57 -2.84
N ALA A 192 7.92 -4.33 -3.24
CA ALA A 192 7.90 -3.92 -4.65
C ALA A 192 9.23 -3.28 -5.05
N GLU A 193 9.60 -2.20 -4.43
CA GLU A 193 10.87 -1.47 -4.61
C GLU A 193 11.25 -0.72 -3.34
N SER A 194 12.54 -0.52 -3.10
CA SER A 194 13.07 0.35 -2.02
C SER A 194 12.46 0.06 -0.62
N GLY A 195 12.15 -1.20 -0.32
CA GLY A 195 11.53 -1.60 0.95
C GLY A 195 10.07 -1.18 1.11
N ILE A 196 9.43 -0.66 0.05
CA ILE A 196 8.00 -0.34 0.04
C ILE A 196 7.23 -1.60 -0.38
N THR A 197 6.23 -1.99 0.38
CA THR A 197 5.36 -3.11 0.00
C THR A 197 4.24 -2.65 -0.93
N ARG A 198 3.62 -3.61 -1.60
CA ARG A 198 2.48 -3.41 -2.49
C ARG A 198 1.53 -4.58 -2.37
N TYR A 199 0.24 -4.34 -2.64
CA TYR A 199 -0.78 -5.39 -2.63
C TYR A 199 -1.17 -5.80 -4.04
N LEU A 200 -1.40 -7.10 -4.19
CA LEU A 200 -2.27 -7.66 -5.21
C LEU A 200 -3.53 -8.13 -4.48
N ALA A 201 -4.64 -7.45 -4.69
CA ALA A 201 -5.92 -7.77 -4.05
C ALA A 201 -6.88 -8.40 -5.07
N ILE A 202 -7.47 -9.55 -4.72
CA ILE A 202 -8.40 -10.30 -5.58
C ILE A 202 -9.80 -10.18 -5.01
N PHE A 203 -10.74 -9.79 -5.87
CA PHE A 203 -12.14 -9.55 -5.55
C PHE A 203 -13.04 -10.43 -6.41
N TRP A 204 -14.00 -11.07 -5.80
CA TRP A 204 -15.04 -11.84 -6.48
C TRP A 204 -16.35 -11.85 -5.70
N SER A 205 -16.29 -12.09 -4.37
CA SER A 205 -17.46 -12.10 -3.49
C SER A 205 -18.04 -10.71 -3.29
N ASN A 206 -17.19 -9.69 -3.22
CA ASN A 206 -17.57 -8.31 -2.99
C ASN A 206 -17.07 -7.40 -4.13
N ALA A 207 -17.83 -6.31 -4.35
CA ALA A 207 -17.51 -5.32 -5.36
C ALA A 207 -17.56 -3.91 -4.76
N PRO A 208 -16.49 -3.46 -4.07
CA PRO A 208 -16.44 -2.08 -3.62
C PRO A 208 -16.50 -1.13 -4.82
N GLU A 209 -17.26 -0.04 -4.67
CA GLU A 209 -17.41 0.97 -5.73
C GLU A 209 -16.10 1.70 -6.02
N LYS A 210 -15.26 1.83 -4.99
CA LYS A 210 -13.94 2.43 -5.10
C LYS A 210 -12.88 1.51 -4.51
N VAL A 211 -11.84 1.23 -5.31
CA VAL A 211 -10.68 0.43 -4.92
C VAL A 211 -9.39 1.14 -5.32
N GLY A 212 -8.43 1.15 -4.42
CA GLY A 212 -7.13 1.77 -4.67
C GLY A 212 -6.49 2.44 -3.45
N SER A 213 -5.54 3.37 -3.65
CA SER A 213 -5.09 3.81 -5.00
C SER A 213 -4.38 2.70 -5.73
N ILE A 214 -4.57 2.64 -7.06
CA ILE A 214 -3.94 1.62 -7.90
C ILE A 214 -2.50 1.97 -8.22
N ARG A 215 -1.69 0.94 -8.55
CA ARG A 215 -0.26 1.09 -8.78
C ARG A 215 0.28 0.06 -9.78
N SER A 216 1.56 0.22 -10.12
CA SER A 216 2.19 -0.55 -11.18
C SER A 216 2.36 -2.02 -10.85
N LEU A 217 2.16 -2.86 -11.85
CA LEU A 217 2.39 -4.30 -11.83
C LEU A 217 3.89 -4.62 -11.76
N ARG A 218 4.23 -5.72 -11.08
CA ARG A 218 5.54 -6.35 -11.07
C ARG A 218 5.42 -7.81 -11.50
N GLN A 219 6.50 -8.37 -12.05
CA GLN A 219 6.51 -9.71 -12.67
C GLN A 219 5.97 -10.81 -11.74
N TYR A 220 6.42 -10.88 -10.51
CA TYR A 220 6.00 -11.90 -9.56
C TYR A 220 4.51 -11.84 -9.20
N TYR A 221 3.88 -10.66 -9.22
CA TYR A 221 2.42 -10.56 -9.06
C TYR A 221 1.68 -11.14 -10.25
N LEU A 222 2.23 -11.00 -11.47
CA LEU A 222 1.68 -11.59 -12.66
C LEU A 222 1.68 -13.13 -12.58
N GLU A 223 2.73 -13.71 -12.00
CA GLU A 223 2.82 -15.15 -11.76
C GLU A 223 1.76 -15.61 -10.74
N TRP A 224 1.62 -14.89 -9.62
CA TRP A 224 0.68 -15.28 -8.56
C TRP A 224 -0.79 -15.11 -8.94
N LEU A 225 -1.13 -14.07 -9.70
CA LEU A 225 -2.52 -13.89 -10.16
C LEU A 225 -2.93 -14.94 -11.19
N SER A 226 -1.98 -15.57 -11.89
CA SER A 226 -2.28 -16.57 -12.92
C SER A 226 -3.03 -17.79 -12.36
N GLU A 227 -2.89 -18.09 -11.05
CA GLU A 227 -3.67 -19.15 -10.38
C GLU A 227 -5.18 -18.90 -10.39
N TYR A 228 -5.58 -17.62 -10.50
CA TYR A 228 -6.99 -17.19 -10.40
C TYR A 228 -7.56 -16.74 -11.74
N ASP A 229 -6.75 -16.65 -12.79
CA ASP A 229 -7.10 -16.13 -14.12
C ASP A 229 -8.07 -14.93 -14.06
N PRO A 230 -7.71 -13.85 -13.33
CA PRO A 230 -8.60 -12.74 -13.09
C PRO A 230 -8.56 -11.71 -14.22
N ILE A 231 -9.46 -10.71 -14.15
CA ILE A 231 -9.30 -9.45 -14.85
C ILE A 231 -8.30 -8.61 -14.04
N LEU A 232 -7.28 -8.05 -14.69
CA LEU A 232 -6.23 -7.29 -14.03
C LEU A 232 -6.42 -5.79 -14.18
N ILE A 233 -6.35 -5.08 -13.04
CA ILE A 233 -6.31 -3.60 -12.95
C ILE A 233 -4.96 -3.18 -12.39
N HIS A 234 -4.26 -2.28 -13.08
CA HIS A 234 -3.00 -1.70 -12.61
C HIS A 234 -2.73 -0.34 -13.27
N ASP A 235 -1.96 0.53 -12.62
CA ASP A 235 -1.48 1.80 -13.18
C ASP A 235 0.02 1.67 -13.49
N GLY A 236 0.34 1.38 -14.77
CA GLY A 236 1.68 1.08 -15.24
C GLY A 236 2.18 -0.30 -14.85
N CYS A 237 3.31 -0.70 -15.42
CA CYS A 237 3.98 -1.97 -15.17
C CYS A 237 5.50 -1.82 -15.32
N ALA A 238 6.26 -2.78 -14.81
CA ALA A 238 7.69 -2.81 -15.03
C ALA A 238 7.98 -3.23 -16.47
N GLU A 239 8.65 -2.37 -17.22
CA GLU A 239 9.17 -2.64 -18.56
C GLU A 239 10.68 -2.73 -18.50
N THR A 240 11.25 -3.83 -18.94
CA THR A 240 12.69 -4.12 -18.90
C THR A 240 13.07 -5.08 -20.02
N ASP A 241 14.37 -5.15 -20.32
CA ASP A 241 14.91 -6.12 -21.29
C ASP A 241 14.92 -7.56 -20.74
N SER A 242 14.84 -7.71 -19.41
CA SER A 242 14.85 -9.02 -18.77
C SER A 242 13.44 -9.59 -18.64
N PRO A 243 13.16 -10.80 -19.16
CA PRO A 243 11.86 -11.45 -18.98
C PRO A 243 11.53 -11.74 -17.51
N LEU A 244 12.52 -11.77 -16.63
CA LEU A 244 12.32 -11.98 -15.19
C LEU A 244 11.73 -10.75 -14.46
N THR A 245 11.74 -9.59 -15.11
CA THR A 245 11.26 -8.34 -14.52
C THR A 245 10.33 -7.55 -15.45
N ASN A 246 10.19 -7.98 -16.72
CA ASN A 246 9.35 -7.34 -17.72
C ASN A 246 7.87 -7.72 -17.59
N ALA A 247 7.22 -7.15 -16.56
CA ALA A 247 5.79 -7.40 -16.37
C ALA A 247 4.93 -6.93 -17.55
N CYS A 248 5.27 -5.78 -18.16
CA CYS A 248 4.52 -5.24 -19.30
C CYS A 248 4.52 -6.20 -20.49
N GLY A 249 5.68 -6.70 -20.88
CA GLY A 249 5.80 -7.67 -21.99
C GLY A 249 5.14 -9.01 -21.68
N ASN A 250 5.22 -9.44 -20.41
CA ASN A 250 4.72 -10.75 -20.00
C ASN A 250 3.20 -10.80 -19.78
N ILE A 251 2.50 -9.68 -19.63
CA ILE A 251 1.02 -9.64 -19.62
C ILE A 251 0.47 -10.41 -20.82
N TYR A 252 0.98 -10.14 -22.01
CA TYR A 252 0.55 -10.80 -23.26
C TYR A 252 0.99 -12.26 -23.31
N THR A 253 2.22 -12.54 -22.87
CA THR A 253 2.77 -13.91 -22.85
C THR A 253 1.95 -14.85 -21.98
N TYR A 254 1.46 -14.35 -20.84
CA TYR A 254 0.61 -15.13 -19.93
C TYR A 254 -0.88 -15.12 -20.31
N GLY A 255 -1.26 -14.39 -21.36
CA GLY A 255 -2.66 -14.27 -21.79
C GLY A 255 -3.56 -13.64 -20.72
N THR A 256 -2.98 -12.78 -19.88
CA THR A 256 -3.70 -12.11 -18.78
C THR A 256 -4.77 -11.18 -19.35
N LYS A 257 -5.96 -11.22 -18.78
CA LYS A 257 -7.09 -10.37 -19.13
C LYS A 257 -6.90 -8.98 -18.51
N ASP A 258 -6.03 -8.20 -19.12
CA ASP A 258 -5.62 -6.88 -18.64
C ASP A 258 -6.54 -5.78 -19.14
N ILE A 259 -6.98 -4.91 -18.25
CA ILE A 259 -7.71 -3.69 -18.57
C ILE A 259 -6.94 -2.43 -18.16
N SER A 260 -5.77 -2.58 -17.56
CA SER A 260 -4.93 -1.48 -17.11
C SER A 260 -5.74 -0.46 -16.30
N THR A 261 -5.80 0.80 -16.72
CA THR A 261 -6.55 1.88 -16.08
C THR A 261 -7.92 2.14 -16.73
N TYR A 262 -8.46 1.19 -17.51
CA TYR A 262 -9.77 1.40 -18.11
C TYR A 262 -10.84 1.63 -17.05
N GLY A 263 -11.57 2.76 -17.17
CA GLY A 263 -12.60 3.15 -16.21
C GLY A 263 -12.06 3.60 -14.85
N SER A 264 -10.77 3.84 -14.72
CA SER A 264 -10.16 4.45 -13.53
C SER A 264 -10.31 5.98 -13.56
N TRP A 265 -10.10 6.59 -12.40
CA TRP A 265 -10.13 8.04 -12.24
C TRP A 265 -9.13 8.49 -11.18
N ARG A 266 -8.67 9.74 -11.28
CA ARG A 266 -7.84 10.35 -10.24
C ARG A 266 -8.71 11.12 -9.26
N LEU A 267 -8.58 10.76 -7.98
CA LEU A 267 -9.24 11.49 -6.90
C LEU A 267 -8.54 12.84 -6.69
N ASN A 268 -9.33 13.90 -6.65
CA ASN A 268 -8.86 15.25 -6.33
C ASN A 268 -9.42 15.67 -4.97
N ASP A 269 -8.87 15.12 -3.90
CA ASP A 269 -9.31 15.39 -2.52
C ASP A 269 -8.47 16.47 -1.81
N GLY A 270 -7.47 17.03 -2.50
CA GLY A 270 -6.53 17.98 -1.92
C GLY A 270 -5.53 17.36 -0.92
N VAL A 271 -5.59 16.06 -0.71
CA VAL A 271 -4.74 15.30 0.24
C VAL A 271 -3.78 14.39 -0.51
N ARG A 272 -4.28 13.69 -1.54
CA ARG A 272 -3.51 12.74 -2.33
C ARG A 272 -3.25 13.29 -3.73
N PHE A 273 -2.02 13.14 -4.17
CA PHE A 273 -1.57 13.60 -5.49
C PHE A 273 -1.03 12.43 -6.29
N ALA A 274 -0.94 12.60 -7.61
CA ALA A 274 -0.28 11.61 -8.45
C ALA A 274 1.14 11.32 -7.92
N PRO A 275 1.54 10.07 -7.86
CA PRO A 275 0.90 8.85 -8.37
C PRO A 275 0.09 8.06 -7.31
N HIS A 276 -0.40 8.69 -6.25
CA HIS A 276 -1.03 8.03 -5.10
C HIS A 276 -2.55 8.23 -5.03
N ASN A 277 -3.18 8.69 -6.12
CA ASN A 277 -4.58 9.11 -6.15
C ASN A 277 -5.41 8.52 -7.31
N GLU A 278 -4.93 7.45 -7.97
CA GLU A 278 -5.67 6.74 -9.01
C GLU A 278 -6.53 5.64 -8.37
N TYR A 279 -7.81 5.56 -8.77
CA TYR A 279 -8.79 4.60 -8.24
C TYR A 279 -9.57 3.95 -9.37
N SER A 280 -10.13 2.78 -9.10
CA SER A 280 -10.99 2.05 -10.03
C SER A 280 -12.18 1.43 -9.30
N SER A 281 -13.03 0.72 -10.05
CA SER A 281 -14.22 0.02 -9.55
C SER A 281 -14.24 -1.42 -10.03
N ILE A 282 -14.59 -2.35 -9.14
CA ILE A 282 -14.74 -3.76 -9.48
C ILE A 282 -15.90 -3.95 -10.45
N THR A 283 -17.00 -3.22 -10.26
CA THR A 283 -18.17 -3.27 -11.16
C THR A 283 -17.82 -2.81 -12.58
N ASN A 284 -17.04 -1.73 -12.71
CA ASN A 284 -16.58 -1.26 -14.04
C ASN A 284 -15.73 -2.33 -14.77
N ALA A 285 -14.90 -3.06 -14.03
CA ALA A 285 -14.12 -4.16 -14.59
C ALA A 285 -15.01 -5.29 -15.09
N TRP A 286 -16.06 -5.67 -14.34
CA TRP A 286 -17.02 -6.68 -14.80
C TRP A 286 -17.84 -6.24 -16.01
N GLU A 287 -18.23 -4.98 -16.08
CA GLU A 287 -18.92 -4.42 -17.25
C GLU A 287 -18.04 -4.46 -18.51
N TYR A 288 -16.75 -4.14 -18.36
CA TYR A 288 -15.79 -4.27 -19.45
C TYR A 288 -15.60 -5.74 -19.85
N ALA A 289 -15.41 -6.62 -18.89
CA ALA A 289 -15.25 -8.06 -19.13
C ALA A 289 -16.44 -8.66 -19.89
N LYS A 290 -17.65 -8.23 -19.59
CA LYS A 290 -18.85 -8.62 -20.32
C LYS A 290 -18.78 -8.23 -21.79
N LYS A 291 -18.27 -7.03 -22.11
CA LYS A 291 -18.08 -6.59 -23.51
C LYS A 291 -17.00 -7.41 -24.23
N MET A 292 -16.02 -7.91 -23.49
CA MET A 292 -14.92 -8.71 -24.01
C MET A 292 -15.18 -10.23 -23.98
N ASN A 293 -16.37 -10.68 -23.54
CA ASN A 293 -16.71 -12.08 -23.31
C ASN A 293 -15.78 -12.78 -22.30
N TRP A 294 -15.32 -12.05 -21.26
CA TRP A 294 -14.49 -12.58 -20.18
C TRP A 294 -15.30 -12.85 -18.89
N ASN A 295 -16.60 -12.81 -18.96
CA ASN A 295 -17.54 -12.84 -17.85
C ASN A 295 -17.90 -14.23 -17.33
N THR A 296 -16.96 -15.16 -17.37
CA THR A 296 -17.13 -16.50 -16.81
C THR A 296 -16.13 -16.78 -15.71
N PHE A 297 -16.59 -17.44 -14.64
CA PHE A 297 -15.69 -17.88 -13.60
C PHE A 297 -14.72 -18.92 -14.15
N PRO A 298 -13.38 -18.74 -13.94
CA PRO A 298 -12.39 -19.68 -14.45
C PRO A 298 -12.40 -20.98 -13.63
N SER A 299 -11.87 -22.06 -14.23
CA SER A 299 -11.58 -23.28 -13.49
C SER A 299 -10.31 -23.03 -12.67
N ILE A 300 -10.48 -22.83 -11.37
CA ILE A 300 -9.38 -22.65 -10.42
C ILE A 300 -9.37 -23.78 -9.40
N SER A 301 -8.18 -24.15 -8.93
CA SER A 301 -8.02 -25.02 -7.77
C SER A 301 -8.21 -24.18 -6.51
N GLY A 302 -9.39 -24.24 -5.91
CA GLY A 302 -9.70 -23.47 -4.70
C GLY A 302 -8.97 -23.98 -3.46
N TRP A 303 -8.97 -23.16 -2.43
CA TRP A 303 -8.50 -23.55 -1.11
C TRP A 303 -9.53 -24.47 -0.44
N GLN A 304 -9.06 -25.34 0.46
CA GLN A 304 -9.94 -26.10 1.33
C GLN A 304 -10.11 -25.37 2.65
N PHE A 305 -11.35 -25.07 2.99
CA PHE A 305 -11.67 -24.34 4.22
C PHE A 305 -12.31 -25.27 5.25
N LYS A 306 -12.09 -24.95 6.51
CA LYS A 306 -12.75 -25.61 7.63
C LYS A 306 -13.68 -24.63 8.33
N LYS A 307 -14.71 -25.16 8.98
CA LYS A 307 -15.58 -24.36 9.84
C LYS A 307 -14.82 -23.68 10.96
N ASP A 308 -15.24 -22.48 11.35
CA ASP A 308 -14.70 -21.79 12.51
C ASP A 308 -14.82 -22.71 13.75
N ALA A 309 -13.74 -22.74 14.50
CA ALA A 309 -13.75 -23.42 15.81
C ALA A 309 -14.75 -22.72 16.76
N SER A 310 -15.31 -23.47 17.70
CA SER A 310 -16.10 -22.91 18.80
C SER A 310 -15.26 -21.91 19.60
N LEU A 311 -15.87 -20.96 20.29
CA LEU A 311 -15.11 -19.96 21.04
C LEU A 311 -14.17 -20.60 22.08
N GLU A 312 -14.57 -21.72 22.65
CA GLU A 312 -13.78 -22.47 23.65
C GLU A 312 -12.51 -23.09 23.05
N ASP A 313 -12.63 -23.59 21.81
CA ASP A 313 -11.54 -24.27 21.09
C ASP A 313 -10.59 -23.31 20.37
N ARG A 314 -10.92 -22.02 20.33
CA ARG A 314 -10.03 -21.01 19.70
C ARG A 314 -8.79 -20.79 20.54
N GLY A 315 -7.66 -20.73 19.87
CA GLY A 315 -6.35 -20.51 20.48
C GLY A 315 -6.24 -19.24 21.31
N GLN A 316 -5.15 -19.13 22.05
CA GLN A 316 -4.78 -17.93 22.79
C GLN A 316 -4.41 -16.81 21.80
N ARG A 317 -4.34 -15.58 22.32
CA ARG A 317 -3.91 -14.42 21.52
C ARG A 317 -2.52 -14.66 20.95
N THR A 318 -2.41 -14.64 19.64
CA THR A 318 -1.15 -14.73 18.91
C THR A 318 -0.89 -13.40 18.23
N LEU A 319 0.32 -12.92 18.31
CA LEU A 319 0.79 -11.73 17.60
C LEU A 319 1.80 -12.20 16.56
N VAL A 320 1.57 -11.84 15.30
CA VAL A 320 2.49 -12.06 14.19
C VAL A 320 3.04 -10.72 13.75
N LYS A 321 4.36 -10.57 13.77
CA LYS A 321 5.02 -9.37 13.22
C LYS A 321 5.81 -9.78 11.98
N LEU A 322 5.59 -9.07 10.87
CA LEU A 322 6.28 -9.25 9.61
C LEU A 322 7.16 -8.02 9.34
N VAL A 323 8.45 -8.26 9.15
CA VAL A 323 9.43 -7.26 8.71
C VAL A 323 9.78 -7.61 7.28
N PHE A 324 9.24 -6.85 6.31
CA PHE A 324 9.39 -7.19 4.89
C PHE A 324 10.80 -6.98 4.36
N HIS A 325 11.52 -6.00 4.87
CA HIS A 325 12.90 -5.74 4.47
C HIS A 325 13.72 -5.22 5.64
N LYS A 326 14.58 -6.07 6.18
CA LYS A 326 15.34 -5.76 7.39
C LYS A 326 16.38 -4.66 7.20
N GLU A 327 16.98 -4.57 6.02
CA GLU A 327 18.05 -3.62 5.70
C GLU A 327 17.51 -2.26 5.22
N ILE A 328 16.35 -2.26 4.53
CA ILE A 328 15.69 -1.06 3.99
C ILE A 328 14.30 -0.95 4.60
N ASN A 329 14.18 -1.06 5.92
CA ASN A 329 12.86 -1.17 6.57
C ASN A 329 12.08 0.15 6.68
N ASN A 330 12.62 1.26 6.14
CA ASN A 330 11.96 2.57 6.18
C ASN A 330 11.43 2.92 7.59
N ASN A 331 12.21 2.65 8.64
CA ASN A 331 11.83 2.80 10.05
C ASN A 331 10.58 1.99 10.44
N GLY A 332 10.36 0.85 9.81
CA GLY A 332 9.22 -0.02 10.05
C GLY A 332 7.89 0.49 9.48
N LEU A 333 7.91 1.50 8.59
CA LEU A 333 6.69 2.08 8.00
C LEU A 333 5.86 1.09 7.19
N TYR A 334 6.47 -0.02 6.76
CA TYR A 334 5.83 -1.09 5.97
C TYR A 334 5.80 -2.43 6.71
N ASP A 335 6.19 -2.45 7.98
CA ASP A 335 6.07 -3.66 8.81
C ASP A 335 4.62 -3.90 9.17
N ASP A 336 4.21 -5.15 9.09
CA ASP A 336 2.90 -5.59 9.52
C ASP A 336 2.92 -6.12 10.95
N THR A 337 1.82 -5.88 11.64
CA THR A 337 1.51 -6.54 12.90
C THR A 337 0.09 -7.06 12.83
N TRP A 338 -0.07 -8.37 12.96
CA TRP A 338 -1.34 -9.05 13.01
C TRP A 338 -1.61 -9.52 14.43
N THR A 339 -2.72 -9.09 15.01
CA THR A 339 -3.14 -9.47 16.35
C THR A 339 -4.41 -10.30 16.24
N TYR A 340 -4.35 -11.54 16.73
CA TYR A 340 -5.53 -12.40 16.73
C TYR A 340 -6.60 -11.89 17.69
N ASP A 341 -7.80 -11.75 17.17
CA ASP A 341 -9.01 -11.42 17.93
C ASP A 341 -9.86 -12.66 18.11
N ARG A 342 -9.82 -13.23 19.29
CA ARG A 342 -10.48 -14.50 19.62
C ARG A 342 -12.01 -14.45 19.46
N PRO A 343 -12.74 -13.38 19.88
CA PRO A 343 -14.17 -13.28 19.69
C PRO A 343 -14.62 -13.39 18.23
N THR A 344 -13.94 -12.71 17.32
CA THR A 344 -14.28 -12.70 15.88
C THR A 344 -13.59 -13.80 15.08
N ASN A 345 -12.62 -14.50 15.68
CA ASN A 345 -11.75 -15.47 15.01
C ASN A 345 -11.07 -14.87 13.77
N THR A 346 -10.53 -13.68 13.92
CA THR A 346 -9.81 -12.95 12.85
C THR A 346 -8.49 -12.40 13.36
N TYR A 347 -7.61 -12.05 12.45
CA TYR A 347 -6.41 -11.27 12.72
C TYR A 347 -6.64 -9.81 12.33
N LEU A 348 -6.41 -8.89 13.27
CA LEU A 348 -6.54 -7.45 13.08
C LEU A 348 -5.18 -6.86 12.67
N ARG A 349 -5.15 -6.08 11.58
CA ARG A 349 -3.92 -5.56 10.99
C ARG A 349 -3.54 -4.19 11.54
N LYS A 350 -2.22 -4.02 11.75
CA LYS A 350 -1.55 -2.72 11.81
C LYS A 350 -0.43 -2.72 10.78
N VAL A 351 -0.18 -1.57 10.17
CA VAL A 351 0.93 -1.32 9.25
C VAL A 351 1.71 -0.09 9.71
N GLY A 352 3.03 -0.21 9.80
CA GLY A 352 3.87 0.86 10.34
C GLY A 352 3.47 1.31 11.75
N ASN A 353 3.07 0.37 12.61
CA ASN A 353 2.56 0.59 13.97
C ASN A 353 1.22 1.37 14.06
N LYS A 354 0.58 1.69 12.96
CA LYS A 354 -0.75 2.34 12.93
C LYS A 354 -1.82 1.29 12.63
N ILE A 355 -3.00 1.47 13.21
CA ILE A 355 -4.19 0.68 12.84
C ILE A 355 -4.43 0.90 11.35
N ASP A 356 -4.56 -0.19 10.61
CA ASP A 356 -4.83 -0.16 9.19
C ASP A 356 -6.35 -0.10 8.98
N ILE A 357 -6.83 1.04 8.47
CA ILE A 357 -8.26 1.32 8.28
C ILE A 357 -8.57 1.35 6.79
N ASP A 358 -9.59 0.65 6.38
CA ASP A 358 -10.17 0.80 5.04
C ASP A 358 -11.01 2.08 4.99
N GLN A 359 -10.73 2.93 4.00
CA GLN A 359 -11.38 4.24 3.86
C GLN A 359 -12.85 4.13 3.51
N GLU A 360 -13.29 3.05 2.83
CA GLU A 360 -14.66 2.94 2.32
C GLU A 360 -15.67 2.65 3.42
N ASN A 361 -15.29 1.87 4.41
CA ASN A 361 -16.18 1.45 5.49
C ASN A 361 -15.69 1.86 6.88
N ASN A 362 -14.54 2.53 6.97
CA ASN A 362 -13.91 2.95 8.21
C ASN A 362 -13.69 1.81 9.22
N THR A 363 -13.47 0.59 8.73
CA THR A 363 -13.20 -0.59 9.57
C THR A 363 -11.73 -0.95 9.54
N GLN A 364 -11.24 -1.55 10.63
CA GLN A 364 -9.88 -2.09 10.66
C GLN A 364 -9.77 -3.27 9.71
N VAL A 365 -8.74 -3.26 8.85
CA VAL A 365 -8.42 -4.38 7.97
C VAL A 365 -8.18 -5.62 8.81
N SER A 366 -8.85 -6.71 8.44
CA SER A 366 -8.77 -7.98 9.15
C SER A 366 -8.79 -9.17 8.19
N ALA A 367 -8.24 -10.29 8.63
CA ALA A 367 -8.20 -11.52 7.86
C ALA A 367 -8.54 -12.74 8.73
N LYS A 368 -9.26 -13.71 8.17
CA LYS A 368 -9.48 -15.02 8.79
C LYS A 368 -8.21 -15.86 8.81
N ASN A 369 -7.41 -15.75 7.78
CA ASN A 369 -6.17 -16.50 7.62
C ASN A 369 -5.05 -15.53 7.24
N VAL A 370 -3.89 -15.69 7.87
CA VAL A 370 -2.65 -15.02 7.50
C VAL A 370 -1.65 -16.11 7.13
N VAL A 371 -1.28 -16.17 5.86
CA VAL A 371 -0.33 -17.15 5.32
C VAL A 371 0.98 -16.43 5.06
N ILE A 372 2.06 -16.92 5.65
CA ILE A 372 3.41 -16.40 5.48
C ILE A 372 4.18 -17.36 4.61
N GLN A 373 4.58 -16.90 3.43
CA GLN A 373 5.40 -17.68 2.53
C GLN A 373 6.79 -17.06 2.43
N GLN A 374 7.81 -17.85 2.72
CA GLN A 374 9.19 -17.48 2.48
C GLN A 374 9.48 -17.63 0.99
N VAL A 375 10.15 -16.63 0.40
CA VAL A 375 10.49 -16.64 -1.02
C VAL A 375 11.93 -16.17 -1.22
N GLN A 376 12.57 -16.63 -2.28
CA GLN A 376 13.86 -16.09 -2.70
C GLN A 376 13.65 -14.73 -3.35
N MET A 377 14.44 -13.75 -2.94
CA MET A 377 14.40 -12.41 -3.52
C MET A 377 15.80 -11.93 -3.83
N SER A 378 15.96 -11.28 -4.97
CA SER A 378 17.20 -10.61 -5.36
C SER A 378 16.87 -9.28 -6.04
N LEU A 379 17.84 -8.36 -6.04
CA LEU A 379 17.73 -7.17 -6.87
C LEU A 379 17.82 -7.55 -8.35
N ALA A 380 17.05 -6.89 -9.19
CA ALA A 380 17.08 -7.07 -10.65
C ALA A 380 18.36 -6.53 -11.29
N GLY A 381 19.14 -5.72 -10.56
CA GLY A 381 20.35 -5.07 -11.08
C GLY A 381 20.07 -3.84 -11.92
N ASP A 382 18.87 -3.26 -11.79
CA ASP A 382 18.48 -2.02 -12.47
C ASP A 382 18.52 -0.80 -11.53
N ASP A 383 18.46 0.40 -12.10
CA ASP A 383 18.53 1.68 -11.37
C ASP A 383 17.27 2.00 -10.57
N HIS A 384 16.25 1.14 -10.66
CA HIS A 384 14.96 1.36 -10.00
C HIS A 384 14.75 0.50 -8.75
N GLY A 385 15.74 -0.33 -8.38
CA GLY A 385 15.65 -1.23 -7.22
C GLY A 385 14.51 -2.26 -7.36
N ARG A 386 14.22 -2.69 -8.60
CA ARG A 386 13.25 -3.75 -8.88
C ARG A 386 13.73 -5.08 -8.33
N LEU A 387 12.79 -5.95 -8.07
CA LEU A 387 13.05 -7.24 -7.45
C LEU A 387 12.69 -8.39 -8.40
N VAL A 388 13.50 -9.44 -8.33
CA VAL A 388 13.14 -10.79 -8.81
C VAL A 388 12.75 -11.61 -7.60
N ILE A 389 11.53 -12.11 -7.56
CA ILE A 389 11.03 -12.98 -6.51
C ILE A 389 10.70 -14.33 -7.14
N LYS A 390 11.30 -15.39 -6.62
CA LYS A 390 11.03 -16.76 -7.04
C LYS A 390 10.19 -17.44 -5.97
N THR A 391 9.03 -17.94 -6.35
CA THR A 391 8.24 -18.85 -5.54
C THR A 391 8.86 -20.24 -5.65
N ILE A 392 9.19 -20.85 -4.50
CA ILE A 392 9.77 -22.19 -4.43
C ILE A 392 8.61 -23.18 -4.28
#